data_4f83cb9e19f9632cb18f47bd6c04fd02
#
_entry.id   4f83cb9e19f9632cb18f47bd6c04fd02
#
_cell.length_a   1.000
_cell.length_b   1.000
_cell.length_c   1.000
_cell.angle_alpha   90.00
_cell.angle_beta   90.00
_cell.angle_gamma   90.00
#
_symmetry.space_group_name_H-M   'P 1'
#
loop_
_entity.id
_entity.type
_entity.pdbx_description
1 polymer ?
#
loop_
_entity_poly.entity_id
_entity_poly.type
_entity_poly.pdbx_seq_one_letter_code
_entity_poly.pdbx_strand_id
1 'polypeptide(L)'
;QGSVGASGELAPLSHLFLPLIGEGEFRFKKNILPAKKVLKKHDLLPIQLRAKEGLALINGTQFILAHTVIGLNKMKYLLDLSDVSGAMSVEGFQGSTAPYKKALHTIRPFKGTIKVANRMRGLLKNSQNVLSHQGCGRVQDPYSIRCIPQVHGASRNAYQHLNELTEIELNSVTDNPIIISKDEAISGGNFHGQPLAMALDYTSIAASELGNISDR
;
A
#
# COMPACT_ATOMS: atom_id res chain seq x y z
N GLN A 1 7.53 -15.96 12.31
CA GLN A 1 7.63 -15.55 13.72
C GLN A 1 8.54 -14.33 13.84
N GLY A 2 8.36 -13.54 14.90
CA GLY A 2 9.09 -12.30 15.14
C GLY A 2 8.23 -11.07 14.90
N SER A 3 8.76 -9.90 15.26
CA SER A 3 8.11 -8.60 15.05
C SER A 3 8.58 -7.95 13.76
N VAL A 4 7.75 -7.09 13.21
CA VAL A 4 8.09 -6.20 12.09
C VAL A 4 8.10 -4.78 12.64
N GLY A 5 9.22 -4.11 12.51
CA GLY A 5 9.40 -2.74 12.95
C GLY A 5 10.18 -1.92 11.92
N ALA A 6 10.54 -0.69 12.30
CA ALA A 6 11.36 0.16 11.45
C ALA A 6 12.82 -0.31 11.34
N SER A 7 13.26 -1.26 12.17
CA SER A 7 14.63 -1.81 12.16
C SER A 7 14.65 -3.21 12.73
N GLY A 8 15.54 -4.06 12.21
CA GLY A 8 15.83 -5.37 12.78
C GLY A 8 14.80 -6.44 12.46
N GLU A 9 14.50 -6.66 11.20
CA GLU A 9 13.61 -7.75 10.73
C GLU A 9 14.32 -9.13 10.71
N LEU A 10 15.37 -9.28 11.49
CA LEU A 10 16.25 -10.45 11.47
C LEU A 10 15.50 -11.76 11.72
N ALA A 11 14.62 -11.82 12.71
CA ALA A 11 13.91 -13.05 13.06
C ALA A 11 12.89 -13.48 11.97
N PRO A 12 12.00 -12.62 11.46
CA PRO A 12 11.12 -12.97 10.35
C PRO A 12 11.89 -13.44 9.10
N LEU A 13 12.95 -12.73 8.73
CA LEU A 13 13.77 -13.07 7.57
C LEU A 13 14.56 -14.37 7.79
N SER A 14 15.08 -14.62 9.01
CA SER A 14 15.72 -15.89 9.34
C SER A 14 14.78 -17.07 9.12
N HIS A 15 13.55 -16.99 9.62
CA HIS A 15 12.54 -18.04 9.39
C HIS A 15 12.21 -18.22 7.90
N LEU A 16 12.24 -17.15 7.12
CA LEU A 16 12.00 -17.21 5.68
C LEU A 16 13.12 -17.93 4.94
N PHE A 17 14.38 -17.71 5.34
CA PHE A 17 15.55 -18.17 4.59
C PHE A 17 16.18 -19.47 5.12
N LEU A 18 15.88 -19.91 6.36
CA LEU A 18 16.32 -21.21 6.88
C LEU A 18 16.12 -22.39 5.92
N PRO A 19 14.99 -22.49 5.21
CA PRO A 19 14.76 -23.57 4.28
C PRO A 19 15.77 -23.65 3.14
N LEU A 20 16.38 -22.54 2.73
CA LEU A 20 17.40 -22.54 1.66
C LEU A 20 18.67 -23.30 2.05
N ILE A 21 19.01 -23.28 3.33
CA ILE A 21 20.16 -24.04 3.88
C ILE A 21 19.75 -25.44 4.39
N GLY A 22 18.50 -25.85 4.13
CA GLY A 22 18.00 -27.15 4.53
C GLY A 22 17.50 -27.24 5.97
N GLU A 23 17.38 -26.13 6.67
CA GLU A 23 16.87 -26.07 8.03
C GLU A 23 15.43 -25.54 8.05
N GLY A 24 14.72 -25.69 9.19
CA GLY A 24 13.33 -25.25 9.31
C GLY A 24 12.35 -26.09 8.47
N GLU A 25 11.25 -25.46 8.06
CA GLU A 25 10.10 -26.13 7.45
C GLU A 25 9.59 -25.38 6.22
N PHE A 26 9.07 -26.15 5.24
CA PHE A 26 8.30 -25.62 4.12
C PHE A 26 6.82 -25.93 4.29
N ARG A 27 5.99 -24.95 3.95
CA ARG A 27 4.60 -25.23 3.59
C ARG A 27 4.56 -25.70 2.15
N PHE A 28 4.48 -27.00 1.96
CA PHE A 28 4.39 -27.62 0.62
C PHE A 28 2.96 -28.13 0.39
N LYS A 29 2.25 -27.53 -0.55
CA LYS A 29 0.80 -27.72 -0.76
C LYS A 29 0.04 -27.44 0.53
N LYS A 30 -0.63 -28.46 1.12
CA LYS A 30 -1.40 -28.34 2.40
C LYS A 30 -0.62 -28.81 3.63
N ASN A 31 0.61 -29.31 3.48
CA ASN A 31 1.40 -29.91 4.55
C ASN A 31 2.59 -29.02 4.93
N ILE A 32 2.96 -29.05 6.22
CA ILE A 32 4.22 -28.49 6.70
C ILE A 32 5.21 -29.65 6.78
N LEU A 33 6.35 -29.51 6.12
CA LEU A 33 7.37 -30.55 6.00
C LEU A 33 8.75 -29.98 6.27
N PRO A 34 9.65 -30.78 6.88
CA PRO A 34 11.06 -30.37 7.06
C PRO A 34 11.70 -29.98 5.72
N ALA A 35 12.46 -28.89 5.72
CA ALA A 35 13.08 -28.34 4.52
C ALA A 35 13.94 -29.35 3.78
N LYS A 36 14.81 -30.10 4.48
CA LYS A 36 15.64 -31.18 3.90
C LYS A 36 14.83 -32.19 3.10
N LYS A 37 13.64 -32.58 3.60
CA LYS A 37 12.79 -33.55 2.94
C LYS A 37 12.19 -33.00 1.63
N VAL A 38 11.80 -31.73 1.64
CA VAL A 38 11.26 -31.05 0.46
C VAL A 38 12.34 -30.83 -0.58
N LEU A 39 13.48 -30.30 -0.20
CA LEU A 39 14.62 -30.10 -1.10
C LEU A 39 15.03 -31.40 -1.78
N LYS A 40 15.22 -32.48 -1.00
CA LYS A 40 15.57 -33.81 -1.55
C LYS A 40 14.52 -34.32 -2.53
N LYS A 41 13.24 -34.10 -2.27
CA LYS A 41 12.14 -34.53 -3.14
C LYS A 41 12.16 -33.83 -4.52
N HIS A 42 12.77 -32.65 -4.57
CA HIS A 42 12.86 -31.84 -5.80
C HIS A 42 14.28 -31.80 -6.37
N ASP A 43 15.15 -32.72 -5.93
CA ASP A 43 16.56 -32.82 -6.36
C ASP A 43 17.34 -31.51 -6.18
N LEU A 44 16.99 -30.74 -5.13
CA LEU A 44 17.66 -29.51 -4.76
C LEU A 44 18.62 -29.75 -3.59
N LEU A 45 19.82 -29.20 -3.71
CA LEU A 45 20.79 -29.21 -2.62
C LEU A 45 20.62 -27.95 -1.75
N PRO A 46 20.79 -28.07 -0.42
CA PRO A 46 20.90 -26.91 0.45
C PRO A 46 22.04 -25.99 0.01
N ILE A 47 21.80 -24.68 0.06
CA ILE A 47 22.82 -23.68 -0.24
C ILE A 47 23.83 -23.64 0.89
N GLN A 48 25.13 -23.59 0.56
CA GLN A 48 26.21 -23.33 1.51
C GLN A 48 26.52 -21.84 1.50
N LEU A 49 26.17 -21.16 2.59
CA LEU A 49 26.42 -19.73 2.75
C LEU A 49 27.92 -19.44 2.92
N ARG A 50 28.40 -18.46 2.17
CA ARG A 50 29.73 -17.89 2.28
C ARG A 50 29.77 -16.70 3.25
N ALA A 51 30.92 -16.09 3.44
CA ALA A 51 31.09 -14.90 4.26
C ALA A 51 30.11 -13.79 3.84
N LYS A 52 29.44 -13.19 4.82
CA LYS A 52 28.42 -12.13 4.68
C LYS A 52 27.05 -12.57 4.12
N GLU A 53 26.92 -13.65 3.36
CA GLU A 53 25.65 -14.04 2.69
C GLU A 53 24.52 -14.28 3.70
N GLY A 54 24.81 -14.90 4.86
CA GLY A 54 23.83 -15.11 5.91
C GLY A 54 23.24 -13.79 6.42
N LEU A 55 24.11 -12.81 6.70
CA LEU A 55 23.66 -11.50 7.15
C LEU A 55 22.90 -10.75 6.05
N ALA A 56 23.33 -10.83 4.80
CA ALA A 56 22.68 -10.18 3.66
C ALA A 56 21.24 -10.69 3.45
N LEU A 57 20.96 -11.93 3.77
CA LEU A 57 19.62 -12.50 3.67
C LEU A 57 18.65 -11.97 4.74
N ILE A 58 19.16 -11.59 5.92
CA ILE A 58 18.29 -11.30 7.08
C ILE A 58 18.33 -9.85 7.55
N ASN A 59 19.32 -9.08 7.11
CA ASN A 59 19.52 -7.70 7.57
C ASN A 59 19.09 -6.70 6.51
N GLY A 60 17.82 -6.32 6.53
CA GLY A 60 17.27 -5.37 5.58
C GLY A 60 15.78 -5.12 5.81
N THR A 61 15.15 -4.49 4.85
CA THR A 61 13.75 -4.03 4.90
C THR A 61 12.80 -4.90 4.07
N GLN A 62 13.23 -6.07 3.65
CA GLN A 62 12.50 -6.93 2.70
C GLN A 62 11.13 -7.35 3.22
N PHE A 63 11.02 -7.58 4.52
CA PHE A 63 9.76 -8.05 5.12
C PHE A 63 8.72 -6.93 5.21
N ILE A 64 9.09 -5.75 5.74
CA ILE A 64 8.20 -4.59 5.75
C ILE A 64 7.83 -4.18 4.32
N LEU A 65 8.78 -4.24 3.38
CA LEU A 65 8.56 -3.93 1.97
C LEU A 65 7.55 -4.88 1.32
N ALA A 66 7.64 -6.18 1.57
CA ALA A 66 6.68 -7.16 1.08
C ALA A 66 5.26 -6.87 1.59
N HIS A 67 5.11 -6.55 2.88
CA HIS A 67 3.84 -6.12 3.46
C HIS A 67 3.33 -4.82 2.85
N THR A 68 4.23 -3.86 2.58
CA THR A 68 3.90 -2.59 1.94
C THR A 68 3.32 -2.79 0.55
N VAL A 69 3.94 -3.64 -0.27
CA VAL A 69 3.44 -3.96 -1.63
C VAL A 69 2.04 -4.57 -1.58
N ILE A 70 1.82 -5.53 -0.66
CA ILE A 70 0.50 -6.13 -0.47
C ILE A 70 -0.52 -5.09 0.01
N GLY A 71 -0.12 -4.22 0.95
CA GLY A 71 -0.92 -3.12 1.47
C GLY A 71 -1.33 -2.13 0.38
N LEU A 72 -0.38 -1.71 -0.47
CA LEU A 72 -0.63 -0.82 -1.61
C LEU A 72 -1.65 -1.41 -2.60
N ASN A 73 -1.54 -2.69 -2.94
CA ASN A 73 -2.50 -3.35 -3.82
C ASN A 73 -3.92 -3.35 -3.24
N LYS A 74 -4.05 -3.64 -1.95
CA LYS A 74 -5.34 -3.58 -1.25
C LYS A 74 -5.88 -2.14 -1.18
N MET A 75 -5.04 -1.17 -0.82
CA MET A 75 -5.42 0.24 -0.71
C MET A 75 -5.87 0.81 -2.05
N LYS A 76 -5.21 0.47 -3.15
CA LYS A 76 -5.63 0.85 -4.51
C LYS A 76 -7.06 0.38 -4.80
N TYR A 77 -7.35 -0.88 -4.48
CA TYR A 77 -8.70 -1.44 -4.66
C TYR A 77 -9.73 -0.72 -3.78
N LEU A 78 -9.41 -0.47 -2.51
CA LEU A 78 -10.30 0.25 -1.58
C LEU A 78 -10.59 1.68 -2.05
N LEU A 79 -9.58 2.40 -2.52
CA LEU A 79 -9.73 3.74 -3.08
C LEU A 79 -10.67 3.78 -4.30
N ASP A 80 -10.57 2.78 -5.16
CA ASP A 80 -11.42 2.70 -6.34
C ASP A 80 -12.86 2.29 -5.98
N LEU A 81 -13.01 1.37 -5.03
CA LEU A 81 -14.30 0.95 -4.49
C LEU A 81 -15.01 2.09 -3.74
N SER A 82 -14.27 2.87 -2.94
CA SER A 82 -14.83 4.04 -2.23
C SER A 82 -15.45 5.06 -3.19
N ASP A 83 -14.79 5.34 -4.32
CA ASP A 83 -15.34 6.26 -5.32
C ASP A 83 -16.63 5.71 -5.95
N VAL A 84 -16.69 4.39 -6.20
CA VAL A 84 -17.92 3.75 -6.74
C VAL A 84 -19.06 3.79 -5.71
N SER A 85 -18.74 3.42 -4.45
CA SER A 85 -19.72 3.48 -3.35
C SER A 85 -20.24 4.91 -3.14
N GLY A 86 -19.32 5.89 -3.17
CA GLY A 86 -19.69 7.31 -3.09
C GLY A 86 -20.61 7.75 -4.23
N ALA A 87 -20.33 7.30 -5.47
CA ALA A 87 -21.20 7.60 -6.61
C ALA A 87 -22.59 6.96 -6.47
N MET A 88 -22.68 5.72 -5.98
CA MET A 88 -23.95 5.06 -5.68
C MET A 88 -24.74 5.82 -4.60
N SER A 89 -24.06 6.32 -3.57
CA SER A 89 -24.69 7.15 -2.52
C SER A 89 -25.23 8.46 -3.09
N VAL A 90 -24.47 9.12 -3.98
CA VAL A 90 -24.94 10.34 -4.69
C VAL A 90 -26.20 10.05 -5.50
N GLU A 91 -26.26 8.95 -6.23
CA GLU A 91 -27.44 8.55 -7.01
C GLU A 91 -28.63 8.19 -6.12
N GLY A 92 -28.42 7.37 -5.09
CA GLY A 92 -29.49 6.98 -4.16
C GLY A 92 -30.07 8.16 -3.38
N PHE A 93 -29.22 9.14 -3.06
CA PHE A 93 -29.65 10.39 -2.40
C PHE A 93 -30.22 11.42 -3.37
N GLN A 94 -30.15 11.19 -4.69
CA GLN A 94 -30.48 12.16 -5.74
C GLN A 94 -29.66 13.45 -5.56
N GLY A 95 -28.35 13.29 -5.31
CA GLY A 95 -27.45 14.39 -5.03
C GLY A 95 -27.00 15.15 -6.27
N SER A 96 -26.41 16.33 -6.04
CA SER A 96 -25.90 17.20 -7.10
C SER A 96 -24.50 16.82 -7.55
N THR A 97 -24.22 16.95 -8.84
CA THR A 97 -22.85 16.83 -9.38
C THR A 97 -22.02 18.12 -9.27
N ALA A 98 -22.62 19.20 -8.77
CA ALA A 98 -21.97 20.50 -8.63
C ALA A 98 -20.64 20.44 -7.83
N PRO A 99 -20.54 19.66 -6.72
CA PRO A 99 -19.28 19.53 -5.96
C PRO A 99 -18.12 18.93 -6.75
N TYR A 100 -18.39 18.23 -7.85
CA TYR A 100 -17.39 17.55 -8.67
C TYR A 100 -16.96 18.37 -9.90
N LYS A 101 -17.46 19.59 -10.09
CA LYS A 101 -17.13 20.46 -11.23
C LYS A 101 -15.63 20.77 -11.26
N LYS A 102 -15.04 20.69 -12.47
CA LYS A 102 -13.58 20.91 -12.68
C LYS A 102 -13.10 22.24 -12.07
N ALA A 103 -13.88 23.31 -12.22
CA ALA A 103 -13.53 24.64 -11.74
C ALA A 103 -13.17 24.67 -10.24
N LEU A 104 -13.93 23.96 -9.37
CA LEU A 104 -13.66 23.91 -7.93
C LEU A 104 -12.30 23.30 -7.62
N HIS A 105 -11.89 22.29 -8.39
CA HIS A 105 -10.66 21.54 -8.12
C HIS A 105 -9.44 22.14 -8.83
N THR A 106 -9.64 23.03 -9.80
CA THR A 106 -8.58 23.79 -10.45
C THR A 106 -8.06 24.92 -9.55
N ILE A 107 -8.95 25.58 -8.80
CA ILE A 107 -8.57 26.66 -7.87
C ILE A 107 -7.97 26.15 -6.56
N ARG A 108 -8.09 24.84 -6.27
CA ARG A 108 -7.46 24.14 -5.13
C ARG A 108 -6.83 22.83 -5.61
N PRO A 109 -5.65 22.87 -6.25
CA PRO A 109 -5.18 21.82 -7.17
C PRO A 109 -4.47 20.65 -6.49
N PHE A 110 -5.08 20.02 -5.50
CA PHE A 110 -4.57 18.75 -4.95
C PHE A 110 -4.81 17.61 -5.94
N LYS A 111 -3.74 16.92 -6.33
CA LYS A 111 -3.76 15.86 -7.36
C LYS A 111 -4.80 14.76 -7.06
N GLY A 112 -4.84 14.26 -5.82
CA GLY A 112 -5.81 13.25 -5.42
C GLY A 112 -7.25 13.75 -5.53
N THR A 113 -7.54 14.98 -5.08
CA THR A 113 -8.86 15.61 -5.17
C THR A 113 -9.33 15.76 -6.62
N ILE A 114 -8.44 16.23 -7.50
CA ILE A 114 -8.71 16.33 -8.95
C ILE A 114 -9.04 14.95 -9.53
N LYS A 115 -8.28 13.93 -9.17
CA LYS A 115 -8.49 12.55 -9.66
C LYS A 115 -9.86 12.02 -9.23
N VAL A 116 -10.24 12.18 -7.96
CA VAL A 116 -11.54 11.73 -7.45
C VAL A 116 -12.69 12.50 -8.13
N ALA A 117 -12.60 13.82 -8.21
CA ALA A 117 -13.63 14.62 -8.89
C ALA A 117 -13.81 14.22 -10.38
N ASN A 118 -12.71 13.89 -11.07
CA ASN A 118 -12.77 13.36 -12.44
C ASN A 118 -13.51 12.01 -12.49
N ARG A 119 -13.18 11.10 -11.57
CA ARG A 119 -13.83 9.78 -11.47
C ARG A 119 -15.31 9.91 -11.17
N MET A 120 -15.68 10.74 -10.19
CA MET A 120 -17.09 10.99 -9.83
C MET A 120 -17.89 11.52 -11.02
N ARG A 121 -17.34 12.48 -11.79
CA ARG A 121 -17.99 12.94 -13.03
C ARG A 121 -18.15 11.83 -14.06
N GLY A 122 -17.19 10.93 -14.16
CA GLY A 122 -17.25 9.78 -15.06
C GLY A 122 -18.32 8.77 -14.64
N LEU A 123 -18.35 8.42 -13.36
CA LEU A 123 -19.30 7.45 -12.78
C LEU A 123 -20.74 7.97 -12.86
N LEU A 124 -20.97 9.25 -12.62
CA LEU A 124 -22.28 9.88 -12.60
C LEU A 124 -22.75 10.40 -13.98
N LYS A 125 -21.94 10.16 -15.03
CA LYS A 125 -22.28 10.62 -16.38
C LYS A 125 -23.58 9.96 -16.88
N ASN A 126 -24.50 10.79 -17.31
CA ASN A 126 -25.82 10.35 -17.82
C ASN A 126 -26.70 9.62 -16.78
N SER A 127 -26.41 9.77 -15.47
CA SER A 127 -27.26 9.23 -14.42
C SER A 127 -28.67 9.84 -14.49
N GLN A 128 -29.69 9.02 -14.71
CA GLN A 128 -31.07 9.44 -14.72
C GLN A 128 -31.54 9.92 -13.34
N ASN A 129 -31.05 9.30 -12.26
CA ASN A 129 -31.37 9.71 -10.90
C ASN A 129 -30.87 11.14 -10.62
N VAL A 130 -29.65 11.47 -11.02
CA VAL A 130 -29.09 12.81 -10.86
C VAL A 130 -29.83 13.82 -11.74
N LEU A 131 -30.19 13.47 -12.99
CA LEU A 131 -30.91 14.32 -13.93
C LEU A 131 -32.32 14.61 -13.45
N SER A 132 -33.03 13.63 -12.88
CA SER A 132 -34.41 13.78 -12.39
C SER A 132 -34.52 14.79 -11.25
N HIS A 133 -33.45 15.12 -10.58
CA HIS A 133 -33.42 15.99 -9.41
C HIS A 133 -32.79 17.38 -9.65
N GLN A 134 -32.54 17.72 -10.90
CA GLN A 134 -32.03 19.04 -11.26
C GLN A 134 -33.09 20.12 -10.96
N GLY A 135 -32.63 21.20 -10.30
CA GLY A 135 -33.54 22.30 -9.93
C GLY A 135 -34.34 22.07 -8.65
N CYS A 136 -34.03 21.07 -7.85
CA CYS A 136 -34.64 20.88 -6.55
C CYS A 136 -34.37 22.07 -5.60
N GLY A 137 -35.23 22.29 -4.62
CA GLY A 137 -35.10 23.37 -3.65
C GLY A 137 -34.02 23.21 -2.58
N ARG A 138 -33.20 22.14 -2.64
CA ARG A 138 -32.07 21.97 -1.70
C ARG A 138 -30.96 22.96 -1.97
N VAL A 139 -30.54 23.67 -0.94
CA VAL A 139 -29.40 24.59 -1.04
C VAL A 139 -28.09 23.84 -1.27
N GLN A 140 -27.92 22.69 -0.63
CA GLN A 140 -26.73 21.84 -0.76
C GLN A 140 -26.99 20.40 -0.26
N ASP A 141 -26.18 19.46 -0.74
CA ASP A 141 -26.18 18.07 -0.26
C ASP A 141 -25.48 17.92 1.10
N PRO A 142 -25.66 16.79 1.80
CA PRO A 142 -24.93 16.48 3.01
C PRO A 142 -23.41 16.57 2.83
N TYR A 143 -22.74 16.88 3.94
CA TYR A 143 -21.28 17.07 3.96
C TYR A 143 -20.51 15.86 3.40
N SER A 144 -20.87 14.64 3.80
CA SER A 144 -20.23 13.41 3.35
C SER A 144 -20.27 13.23 1.82
N ILE A 145 -21.36 13.62 1.17
CA ILE A 145 -21.51 13.57 -0.29
C ILE A 145 -20.70 14.69 -0.96
N ARG A 146 -20.81 15.92 -0.46
CA ARG A 146 -20.11 17.07 -1.05
C ARG A 146 -18.59 16.98 -0.96
N CYS A 147 -18.07 16.36 0.11
CA CYS A 147 -16.65 16.34 0.42
C CYS A 147 -15.93 15.05 -0.03
N ILE A 148 -16.60 14.16 -0.78
CA ILE A 148 -15.97 12.97 -1.37
C ILE A 148 -14.63 13.30 -2.04
N PRO A 149 -14.51 14.31 -2.92
CA PRO A 149 -13.23 14.60 -3.57
C PRO A 149 -12.13 15.00 -2.59
N GLN A 150 -12.46 15.72 -1.53
CA GLN A 150 -11.47 16.18 -0.55
C GLN A 150 -10.98 15.04 0.33
N VAL A 151 -11.88 14.19 0.82
CA VAL A 151 -11.53 13.09 1.73
C VAL A 151 -10.86 11.94 0.97
N HIS A 152 -11.50 11.39 -0.06
CA HIS A 152 -10.91 10.32 -0.87
C HIS A 152 -9.63 10.80 -1.57
N GLY A 153 -9.57 12.09 -1.96
CA GLY A 153 -8.40 12.69 -2.56
C GLY A 153 -7.22 12.79 -1.62
N ALA A 154 -7.43 13.11 -0.34
CA ALA A 154 -6.39 13.09 0.67
C ALA A 154 -5.81 11.68 0.86
N SER A 155 -6.68 10.67 0.95
CA SER A 155 -6.27 9.26 1.03
C SER A 155 -5.51 8.78 -0.22
N ARG A 156 -5.87 9.28 -1.42
CA ARG A 156 -5.12 9.02 -2.65
C ARG A 156 -3.73 9.67 -2.66
N ASN A 157 -3.57 10.85 -2.06
CA ASN A 157 -2.25 11.48 -1.92
C ASN A 157 -1.35 10.68 -0.97
N ALA A 158 -1.88 10.19 0.15
CA ALA A 158 -1.14 9.31 1.06
C ALA A 158 -0.72 8.00 0.37
N TYR A 159 -1.63 7.37 -0.38
CA TYR A 159 -1.32 6.21 -1.21
C TYR A 159 -0.19 6.50 -2.20
N GLN A 160 -0.25 7.62 -2.91
CA GLN A 160 0.76 7.98 -3.91
C GLN A 160 2.13 8.18 -3.25
N HIS A 161 2.18 8.85 -2.11
CA HIS A 161 3.42 9.03 -1.35
C HIS A 161 4.04 7.70 -0.94
N LEU A 162 3.26 6.78 -0.36
CA LEU A 162 3.74 5.45 0.00
C LEU A 162 4.21 4.66 -1.23
N ASN A 163 3.49 4.77 -2.35
CA ASN A 163 3.87 4.10 -3.61
C ASN A 163 5.23 4.58 -4.12
N GLU A 164 5.48 5.88 -4.14
CA GLU A 164 6.76 6.48 -4.56
C GLU A 164 7.93 6.00 -3.69
N LEU A 165 7.75 5.97 -2.36
CA LEU A 165 8.75 5.44 -1.44
C LEU A 165 8.99 3.94 -1.65
N THR A 166 7.93 3.19 -1.92
CA THR A 166 8.01 1.75 -2.17
C THR A 166 8.80 1.44 -3.44
N GLU A 167 8.61 2.22 -4.51
CA GLU A 167 9.37 2.07 -5.76
C GLU A 167 10.85 2.33 -5.56
N ILE A 168 11.22 3.31 -4.73
CA ILE A 168 12.62 3.56 -4.35
C ILE A 168 13.19 2.37 -3.57
N GLU A 169 12.47 1.92 -2.55
CA GLU A 169 12.91 0.84 -1.67
C GLU A 169 13.08 -0.50 -2.39
N LEU A 170 12.19 -0.81 -3.34
CA LEU A 170 12.28 -2.02 -4.18
C LEU A 170 13.57 -2.09 -5.02
N ASN A 171 14.18 -0.95 -5.30
CA ASN A 171 15.40 -0.83 -6.09
C ASN A 171 16.62 -0.46 -5.24
N SER A 172 16.50 -0.50 -3.92
CA SER A 172 17.54 -0.09 -2.99
C SER A 172 18.33 -1.28 -2.45
N VAL A 173 19.57 -1.02 -2.05
CA VAL A 173 20.36 -1.95 -1.25
C VAL A 173 20.13 -1.64 0.23
N THR A 174 19.45 -2.55 0.91
CA THR A 174 18.98 -2.36 2.29
C THR A 174 19.68 -3.31 3.26
N ASP A 175 20.99 -3.19 3.37
CA ASP A 175 21.86 -4.07 4.15
C ASP A 175 22.89 -3.28 4.96
N ASN A 176 23.70 -3.96 5.76
CA ASN A 176 24.86 -3.41 6.48
C ASN A 176 25.83 -4.54 6.89
N PRO A 177 27.15 -4.39 6.65
CA PRO A 177 27.78 -3.38 5.80
C PRO A 177 27.46 -3.58 4.33
N ILE A 178 27.48 -2.51 3.55
CA ILE A 178 27.31 -2.56 2.09
C ILE A 178 28.68 -2.76 1.43
N ILE A 179 28.77 -3.71 0.53
CA ILE A 179 29.97 -3.97 -0.26
C ILE A 179 29.85 -3.17 -1.55
N ILE A 180 30.63 -2.11 -1.67
CA ILE A 180 30.66 -1.23 -2.85
C ILE A 180 31.56 -1.82 -3.93
N SER A 181 32.71 -2.35 -3.52
CA SER A 181 33.68 -3.01 -4.41
C SER A 181 34.40 -4.12 -3.66
N LYS A 182 35.34 -4.81 -4.33
CA LYS A 182 36.15 -5.83 -3.69
C LYS A 182 37.04 -5.27 -2.57
N ASP A 183 37.36 -4.00 -2.59
CA ASP A 183 38.25 -3.31 -1.67
C ASP A 183 37.52 -2.32 -0.74
N GLU A 184 36.20 -2.17 -0.87
CA GLU A 184 35.46 -1.18 -0.12
C GLU A 184 34.14 -1.74 0.45
N ALA A 185 34.06 -1.75 1.77
CA ALA A 185 32.87 -2.08 2.55
C ALA A 185 32.54 -0.93 3.48
N ILE A 186 31.29 -0.45 3.42
CA ILE A 186 30.83 0.71 4.19
C ILE A 186 29.76 0.27 5.19
N SER A 187 29.98 0.59 6.47
CA SER A 187 28.98 0.42 7.52
C SER A 187 28.06 1.63 7.57
N GLY A 188 26.74 1.39 7.49
CA GLY A 188 25.72 2.43 7.49
C GLY A 188 24.39 1.94 8.03
N GLY A 189 23.33 2.69 7.82
CA GLY A 189 21.99 2.43 8.34
C GLY A 189 20.96 2.01 7.29
N ASN A 190 21.36 1.52 6.13
CA ASN A 190 20.44 1.20 5.03
C ASN A 190 19.46 0.05 5.33
N PHE A 191 19.68 -0.68 6.41
CA PHE A 191 18.73 -1.67 6.95
C PHE A 191 17.53 -1.05 7.66
N HIS A 192 17.53 0.27 7.90
CA HIS A 192 16.50 0.92 8.71
C HIS A 192 15.28 1.32 7.89
N GLY A 193 14.15 0.67 8.13
CA GLY A 193 12.90 0.85 7.38
C GLY A 193 12.05 2.06 7.79
N GLN A 194 12.60 3.06 8.52
CA GLN A 194 11.85 4.23 8.97
C GLN A 194 11.13 4.98 7.84
N PRO A 195 11.72 5.13 6.62
CA PRO A 195 11.00 5.78 5.52
C PRO A 195 9.69 5.10 5.17
N LEU A 196 9.65 3.76 5.19
CA LEU A 196 8.42 3.00 4.95
C LEU A 196 7.48 3.01 6.16
N ALA A 197 8.02 2.87 7.39
CA ALA A 197 7.23 2.79 8.61
C ALA A 197 6.36 4.04 8.80
N MET A 198 6.93 5.24 8.70
CA MET A 198 6.19 6.50 8.81
C MET A 198 5.13 6.65 7.72
N ALA A 199 5.46 6.28 6.49
CA ALA A 199 4.51 6.36 5.38
C ALA A 199 3.37 5.34 5.51
N LEU A 200 3.64 4.16 6.07
CA LEU A 200 2.63 3.15 6.39
C LEU A 200 1.66 3.63 7.47
N ASP A 201 2.16 4.24 8.55
CA ASP A 201 1.31 4.81 9.61
C ASP A 201 0.43 5.94 9.04
N TYR A 202 1.01 6.84 8.25
CA TYR A 202 0.25 7.89 7.56
C TYR A 202 -0.82 7.31 6.63
N THR A 203 -0.49 6.26 5.87
CA THR A 203 -1.45 5.59 4.97
C THR A 203 -2.54 4.86 5.74
N SER A 204 -2.23 4.30 6.91
CA SER A 204 -3.21 3.66 7.80
C SER A 204 -4.25 4.66 8.32
N ILE A 205 -3.81 5.85 8.72
CA ILE A 205 -4.70 6.97 9.08
C ILE A 205 -5.57 7.35 7.87
N ALA A 206 -4.97 7.50 6.70
CA ALA A 206 -5.69 7.84 5.47
C ALA A 206 -6.71 6.77 5.04
N ALA A 207 -6.45 5.50 5.32
CA ALA A 207 -7.39 4.41 5.05
C ALA A 207 -8.60 4.47 5.99
N SER A 208 -8.41 4.82 7.27
CA SER A 208 -9.51 4.95 8.24
C SER A 208 -10.49 6.06 7.85
N GLU A 209 -10.02 7.13 7.20
CA GLU A 209 -10.88 8.23 6.74
C GLU A 209 -11.86 7.82 5.64
N LEU A 210 -11.54 6.80 4.84
CA LEU A 210 -12.50 6.22 3.89
C LEU A 210 -13.68 5.54 4.61
N GLY A 211 -13.39 4.88 5.74
CA GLY A 211 -14.42 4.32 6.61
C GLY A 211 -15.25 5.42 7.29
N ASN A 212 -14.59 6.44 7.84
CA ASN A 212 -15.24 7.56 8.52
C ASN A 212 -16.24 8.30 7.62
N ILE A 213 -15.88 8.61 6.38
CA ILE A 213 -16.80 9.29 5.46
C ILE A 213 -17.93 8.38 4.99
N SER A 214 -17.71 7.07 4.95
CA SER A 214 -18.73 6.09 4.57
C SER A 214 -19.77 5.86 5.68
N ASP A 215 -19.40 6.06 6.94
CA ASP A 215 -20.28 5.92 8.10
C ASP A 215 -21.20 7.15 8.29
N ARG A 216 -20.81 8.30 7.82
CA ARG A 216 -21.52 9.59 7.95
C ARG A 216 -22.46 9.89 6.80
#